data_78f7cedc9e68f9b92db731f16b4f6f71
#
_entry.id   78f7cedc9e68f9b92db731f16b4f6f71
#
_cell.length_a   1.000
_cell.length_b   1.000
_cell.length_c   1.000
_cell.angle_alpha   90.00
_cell.angle_beta   90.00
_cell.angle_gamma   90.00
#
_symmetry.space_group_name_H-M   'P 1'
#
loop_
_entity.id
_entity.type
_entity.pdbx_description
1 polymer ?
#
loop_
_entity_poly.entity_id
_entity_poly.type
_entity_poly.pdbx_seq_one_letter_code
_entity_poly.pdbx_strand_id
1 'polypeptide(L)'
;MRRILFLVLLLFCFSCSVYKAPQTEFRGVWIATVVNIDWPKNANDDSEKQKKDFIEILDFYQDLNFNAAIVQIRTAGDAFYESDLSPWSKYLSGKEGEAPQNFNKPLEWMIQETHKRGMEFHAWLNPYRATFDLDTTKLYQEHDFYQHPDWMLKYGRKYYYNPGLPEVQQKLTNVIEEIVANYNVDAIHFDDYFYPYKIQDEVFQDSLAFQMHGLQNQTLDDWRRSNVDSLVKKVHKTIKKTKPWVQFGISPFGVWKNKSTDPNGSDTRAGQTNYEDLYADPLLWTEKGWLDYLVPQVYWSMDYPPASHRVITQWWSKKIKNTNLYIGNGTYKIKNNPDKAWKKKNEIPKQLSLARATEQITGNVLFSAKSLIGKHEKITKRLKQKFYKYPSQSPVGQLKTKRTLPALRVESVQINDRKLQICVSHDDNIPRFLQLYSINKSDPNQKQLIGKRYLSIEEKQYCTQIDLTKKQLKNKIGISLIDAYGNESQTQIISQSIKQSK
;
A
#
# COMPACT_ATOMS: atom_id res chain seq x y z
N MET A 1 0.72 53.74 -27.67
CA MET A 1 1.19 52.37 -27.80
C MET A 1 2.18 51.90 -26.69
N ARG A 2 3.16 52.69 -26.23
CA ARG A 2 4.10 52.30 -25.15
C ARG A 2 3.46 52.03 -23.75
N ARG A 3 2.37 52.71 -23.38
CA ARG A 3 1.68 52.54 -22.10
C ARG A 3 0.80 51.29 -22.02
N ILE A 4 0.28 50.82 -23.15
CA ILE A 4 -0.54 49.59 -23.24
C ILE A 4 0.37 48.33 -23.13
N LEU A 5 1.59 48.38 -23.66
CA LEU A 5 2.55 47.28 -23.56
C LEU A 5 2.98 47.03 -22.10
N PHE A 6 3.05 48.08 -21.26
CA PHE A 6 3.44 47.96 -19.86
C PHE A 6 2.31 47.31 -18.98
N LEU A 7 1.04 47.55 -19.33
CA LEU A 7 -0.11 46.97 -18.63
C LEU A 7 -0.27 45.47 -18.95
N VAL A 8 0.07 45.03 -20.17
CA VAL A 8 0.02 43.62 -20.55
C VAL A 8 1.14 42.83 -19.93
N LEU A 9 2.35 43.43 -19.72
CA LEU A 9 3.46 42.79 -19.03
C LEU A 9 3.19 42.56 -17.51
N LEU A 10 2.40 43.42 -16.87
CA LEU A 10 2.03 43.32 -15.45
C LEU A 10 0.99 42.21 -15.18
N LEU A 11 0.18 41.84 -16.19
CA LEU A 11 -0.79 40.75 -16.07
C LEU A 11 -0.17 39.32 -16.13
N PHE A 12 1.05 39.17 -16.64
CA PHE A 12 1.76 37.90 -16.69
C PHE A 12 2.53 37.54 -15.42
N CYS A 13 2.63 38.45 -14.46
CA CYS A 13 3.44 38.22 -13.24
C CYS A 13 2.70 37.60 -12.04
N PHE A 14 1.38 37.32 -12.13
CA PHE A 14 0.59 36.85 -10.99
C PHE A 14 -0.07 35.48 -11.17
N SER A 15 0.50 34.59 -11.96
CA SER A 15 0.11 33.17 -11.92
C SER A 15 1.12 32.34 -11.15
N CYS A 16 1.49 32.76 -9.94
CA CYS A 16 1.96 31.83 -8.94
C CYS A 16 0.74 31.08 -8.42
N SER A 17 0.32 30.03 -9.11
CA SER A 17 -0.65 29.10 -8.53
C SER A 17 -0.04 28.57 -7.24
N VAL A 18 -0.58 29.03 -6.11
CA VAL A 18 -0.21 28.51 -4.80
C VAL A 18 -0.51 27.01 -4.85
N TYR A 19 0.52 26.18 -4.91
CA TYR A 19 0.38 24.73 -4.92
C TYR A 19 -0.44 24.30 -3.70
N LYS A 20 -1.68 23.89 -3.91
CA LYS A 20 -2.55 23.33 -2.86
C LYS A 20 -2.27 21.83 -2.75
N ALA A 21 -1.67 21.39 -1.67
CA ALA A 21 -1.49 19.97 -1.43
C ALA A 21 -2.84 19.27 -1.35
N PRO A 22 -3.01 18.08 -1.94
CA PRO A 22 -4.24 17.32 -1.80
C PRO A 22 -4.48 16.96 -0.33
N GLN A 23 -5.72 17.09 0.13
CA GLN A 23 -6.12 16.70 1.49
C GLN A 23 -6.21 15.18 1.60
N THR A 24 -6.61 14.52 0.52
CA THR A 24 -6.71 13.06 0.41
C THR A 24 -5.78 12.60 -0.70
N GLU A 25 -4.80 11.74 -0.35
CA GLU A 25 -3.83 11.16 -1.27
C GLU A 25 -3.17 9.95 -0.62
N PHE A 26 -3.20 8.80 -1.27
CA PHE A 26 -2.46 7.63 -0.80
C PHE A 26 -0.96 7.79 -1.07
N ARG A 27 -0.15 7.59 -0.04
CA ARG A 27 1.30 7.71 -0.08
C ARG A 27 1.90 6.46 0.55
N GLY A 28 1.96 5.41 -0.25
CA GLY A 28 2.41 4.10 0.22
C GLY A 28 3.88 3.83 -0.07
N VAL A 29 4.46 2.96 0.75
CA VAL A 29 5.77 2.37 0.50
C VAL A 29 5.69 0.86 0.68
N TRP A 30 6.27 0.08 -0.25
CA TRP A 30 6.44 -1.34 -0.07
C TRP A 30 7.70 -1.64 0.75
N ILE A 31 7.54 -2.51 1.74
CA ILE A 31 8.61 -3.08 2.55
C ILE A 31 8.67 -4.58 2.23
N ALA A 32 9.60 -4.96 1.36
CA ALA A 32 9.77 -6.33 0.90
C ALA A 32 10.66 -7.12 1.86
N THR A 33 10.16 -8.26 2.33
CA THR A 33 10.88 -9.15 3.24
C THR A 33 11.52 -10.33 2.53
N VAL A 34 11.00 -10.68 1.36
CA VAL A 34 11.57 -11.75 0.52
C VAL A 34 13.05 -11.50 0.25
N VAL A 35 13.87 -12.51 0.48
CA VAL A 35 15.34 -12.45 0.33
C VAL A 35 15.95 -11.26 1.10
N ASN A 36 15.29 -10.83 2.17
CA ASN A 36 15.71 -9.71 3.01
C ASN A 36 15.99 -8.42 2.19
N ILE A 37 15.11 -8.13 1.20
CA ILE A 37 15.29 -6.98 0.30
C ILE A 37 15.33 -5.68 1.10
N ASP A 38 14.31 -5.42 1.91
CA ASP A 38 14.21 -4.19 2.71
C ASP A 38 14.36 -4.45 4.21
N TRP A 39 13.68 -5.50 4.71
CA TRP A 39 13.65 -5.85 6.12
C TRP A 39 13.26 -7.34 6.32
N PRO A 40 13.80 -8.02 7.36
CA PRO A 40 15.00 -7.65 8.10
C PRO A 40 16.23 -7.53 7.19
N LYS A 41 17.24 -6.75 7.57
CA LYS A 41 18.47 -6.65 6.75
C LYS A 41 19.22 -7.97 6.72
N ASN A 42 19.18 -8.71 7.83
CA ASN A 42 19.70 -10.06 7.95
C ASN A 42 18.78 -10.86 8.89
N ALA A 43 18.35 -12.03 8.46
CA ALA A 43 17.47 -12.91 9.25
C ALA A 43 18.13 -13.42 10.56
N ASN A 44 19.47 -13.40 10.63
CA ASN A 44 20.23 -13.82 11.81
C ASN A 44 20.54 -12.67 12.78
N ASP A 45 20.11 -11.42 12.47
CA ASP A 45 20.20 -10.33 13.43
C ASP A 45 19.27 -10.61 14.62
N ASP A 46 19.69 -10.18 15.83
CA ASP A 46 18.84 -10.27 17.01
C ASP A 46 17.56 -9.42 16.86
N SER A 47 16.57 -9.72 17.69
CA SER A 47 15.26 -9.06 17.62
C SER A 47 15.34 -7.55 17.84
N GLU A 48 16.23 -7.06 18.70
CA GLU A 48 16.35 -5.63 18.97
C GLU A 48 16.94 -4.91 17.77
N LYS A 49 17.89 -5.52 17.07
CA LYS A 49 18.43 -4.99 15.81
C LYS A 49 17.38 -4.98 14.71
N GLN A 50 16.61 -6.06 14.56
CA GLN A 50 15.52 -6.14 13.59
C GLN A 50 14.44 -5.09 13.87
N LYS A 51 14.02 -4.93 15.13
CA LYS A 51 13.08 -3.89 15.56
C LYS A 51 13.59 -2.49 15.26
N LYS A 52 14.84 -2.20 15.62
CA LYS A 52 15.48 -0.90 15.33
C LYS A 52 15.46 -0.59 13.83
N ASP A 53 15.86 -1.55 12.99
CA ASP A 53 15.88 -1.36 11.54
C ASP A 53 14.49 -1.11 10.96
N PHE A 54 13.44 -1.77 11.47
CA PHE A 54 12.07 -1.53 11.05
C PHE A 54 11.58 -0.14 11.46
N ILE A 55 11.88 0.29 12.70
CA ILE A 55 11.59 1.62 13.21
C ILE A 55 12.26 2.70 12.34
N GLU A 56 13.55 2.53 12.00
CA GLU A 56 14.27 3.46 11.12
C GLU A 56 13.61 3.62 9.75
N ILE A 57 13.08 2.53 9.17
CA ILE A 57 12.30 2.60 7.93
C ILE A 57 11.03 3.42 8.14
N LEU A 58 10.25 3.12 9.16
CA LEU A 58 8.99 3.80 9.43
C LEU A 58 9.19 5.28 9.74
N ASP A 59 10.17 5.64 10.55
CA ASP A 59 10.51 7.03 10.91
C ASP A 59 10.90 7.85 9.68
N PHE A 60 11.70 7.27 8.78
CA PHE A 60 12.10 7.91 7.54
C PHE A 60 10.87 8.25 6.66
N TYR A 61 9.94 7.30 6.49
CA TYR A 61 8.76 7.53 5.67
C TYR A 61 7.70 8.39 6.36
N GLN A 62 7.58 8.32 7.69
CA GLN A 62 6.76 9.26 8.46
C GLN A 62 7.25 10.71 8.30
N ASP A 63 8.56 10.93 8.38
CA ASP A 63 9.17 12.28 8.19
C ASP A 63 8.88 12.84 6.78
N LEU A 64 8.69 11.99 5.79
CA LEU A 64 8.26 12.36 4.44
C LEU A 64 6.72 12.45 4.28
N ASN A 65 5.93 12.34 5.34
CA ASN A 65 4.45 12.33 5.31
C ASN A 65 3.85 11.21 4.44
N PHE A 66 4.46 10.02 4.44
CA PHE A 66 3.79 8.81 3.96
C PHE A 66 2.69 8.41 4.95
N ASN A 67 1.66 7.72 4.45
CA ASN A 67 0.49 7.36 5.25
C ASN A 67 0.14 5.87 5.20
N ALA A 68 0.91 5.05 4.48
CA ALA A 68 0.75 3.60 4.47
C ALA A 68 2.09 2.88 4.27
N ALA A 69 2.29 1.78 5.03
CA ALA A 69 3.33 0.81 4.83
C ALA A 69 2.70 -0.51 4.34
N ILE A 70 3.11 -0.97 3.16
CA ILE A 70 2.68 -2.25 2.58
C ILE A 70 3.80 -3.25 2.86
N VAL A 71 3.63 -4.06 3.91
CA VAL A 71 4.66 -4.93 4.47
C VAL A 71 4.43 -6.36 4.03
N GLN A 72 5.44 -6.99 3.41
CA GLN A 72 5.35 -8.37 3.00
C GLN A 72 5.46 -9.30 4.21
N ILE A 73 4.36 -9.98 4.55
CA ILE A 73 4.27 -10.88 5.71
C ILE A 73 4.20 -12.37 5.31
N ARG A 74 4.07 -12.66 4.02
CA ARG A 74 4.13 -14.00 3.44
C ARG A 74 4.86 -13.92 2.10
N THR A 75 6.04 -14.51 2.04
CA THR A 75 6.92 -14.45 0.87
C THR A 75 6.70 -15.62 -0.09
N ALA A 76 6.34 -16.76 0.48
CA ALA A 76 6.08 -18.03 -0.19
C ALA A 76 5.06 -18.84 0.64
N GLY A 77 5.27 -20.14 0.88
CA GLY A 77 4.47 -20.96 1.79
C GLY A 77 4.72 -20.70 3.28
N ASP A 78 5.28 -19.56 3.65
CA ASP A 78 5.77 -19.18 4.97
C ASP A 78 4.99 -18.02 5.61
N ALA A 79 5.29 -17.67 6.86
CA ALA A 79 4.67 -16.55 7.56
C ALA A 79 5.67 -15.75 8.42
N PHE A 80 5.45 -14.43 8.56
CA PHE A 80 6.15 -13.53 9.49
C PHE A 80 5.37 -13.33 10.79
N TYR A 81 4.50 -14.26 11.11
CA TYR A 81 3.64 -14.27 12.30
C TYR A 81 3.36 -15.71 12.72
N GLU A 82 2.93 -15.89 13.96
CA GLU A 82 2.47 -17.18 14.46
C GLU A 82 1.19 -17.59 13.73
N SER A 83 1.24 -18.74 13.06
CA SER A 83 0.19 -19.26 12.20
C SER A 83 0.06 -20.76 12.37
N ASP A 84 -1.21 -21.23 12.45
CA ASP A 84 -1.53 -22.65 12.40
C ASP A 84 -1.49 -23.22 10.96
N LEU A 85 -1.37 -22.32 9.96
CA LEU A 85 -1.50 -22.65 8.55
C LEU A 85 -0.19 -22.56 7.77
N SER A 86 0.88 -22.00 8.36
CA SER A 86 2.14 -21.77 7.64
C SER A 86 3.32 -21.75 8.61
N PRO A 87 4.47 -22.32 8.24
CA PRO A 87 5.67 -22.26 9.06
C PRO A 87 6.24 -20.84 9.15
N TRP A 88 7.01 -20.57 10.19
CA TRP A 88 7.77 -19.33 10.30
C TRP A 88 8.74 -19.17 9.13
N SER A 89 8.83 -17.96 8.61
CA SER A 89 9.70 -17.63 7.49
C SER A 89 11.17 -17.62 7.90
N LYS A 90 12.01 -18.31 7.13
CA LYS A 90 13.48 -18.25 7.27
C LYS A 90 14.04 -16.83 7.11
N TYR A 91 13.33 -15.94 6.45
CA TYR A 91 13.77 -14.56 6.27
C TYR A 91 13.60 -13.71 7.53
N LEU A 92 12.81 -14.17 8.51
CA LEU A 92 12.66 -13.52 9.80
C LEU A 92 13.58 -14.12 10.87
N SER A 93 13.67 -15.46 10.93
CA SER A 93 14.31 -16.20 12.02
C SER A 93 15.64 -16.86 11.63
N GLY A 94 16.01 -16.86 10.34
CA GLY A 94 17.19 -17.54 9.81
C GLY A 94 16.92 -19.00 9.43
N LYS A 95 15.89 -19.65 10.00
CA LYS A 95 15.51 -21.02 9.69
C LYS A 95 14.00 -21.18 9.62
N GLU A 96 13.51 -21.84 8.57
CA GLU A 96 12.09 -22.05 8.40
C GLU A 96 11.50 -22.94 9.50
N GLY A 97 10.31 -22.62 9.96
CA GLY A 97 9.59 -23.31 11.04
C GLY A 97 10.03 -22.92 12.45
N GLU A 98 11.13 -22.20 12.61
CA GLU A 98 11.58 -21.71 13.91
C GLU A 98 11.10 -20.28 14.17
N ALA A 99 10.45 -20.07 15.31
CA ALA A 99 10.05 -18.73 15.74
C ALA A 99 11.26 -17.82 15.99
N PRO A 100 11.18 -16.52 15.71
CA PRO A 100 12.28 -15.60 15.99
C PRO A 100 12.51 -15.50 17.51
N GLN A 101 13.77 -15.60 17.94
CA GLN A 101 14.11 -15.51 19.36
C GLN A 101 13.86 -14.12 19.92
N ASN A 102 13.26 -14.03 21.10
CA ASN A 102 12.95 -12.77 21.80
C ASN A 102 12.14 -11.76 20.98
N PHE A 103 11.40 -12.21 19.98
CA PHE A 103 10.51 -11.37 19.19
C PHE A 103 9.08 -11.89 19.28
N ASN A 104 8.46 -11.69 20.44
CA ASN A 104 7.08 -12.09 20.64
C ASN A 104 6.14 -11.29 19.71
N LYS A 105 5.20 -11.99 19.04
CA LYS A 105 4.15 -11.41 18.19
C LYS A 105 4.68 -10.38 17.16
N PRO A 106 5.58 -10.75 16.26
CA PRO A 106 6.23 -9.80 15.34
C PRO A 106 5.24 -8.99 14.51
N LEU A 107 4.18 -9.61 13.97
CA LEU A 107 3.19 -8.94 13.14
C LEU A 107 2.39 -7.91 13.94
N GLU A 108 1.93 -8.27 15.15
CA GLU A 108 1.21 -7.34 16.02
C GLU A 108 2.09 -6.12 16.34
N TRP A 109 3.36 -6.36 16.67
CA TRP A 109 4.34 -5.30 16.93
C TRP A 109 4.57 -4.39 15.70
N MET A 110 4.73 -4.96 14.50
CA MET A 110 4.90 -4.18 13.25
C MET A 110 3.68 -3.29 12.99
N ILE A 111 2.48 -3.83 13.20
CA ILE A 111 1.22 -3.08 13.05
C ILE A 111 1.18 -1.91 14.04
N GLN A 112 1.46 -2.18 15.32
CA GLN A 112 1.46 -1.15 16.37
C GLN A 112 2.47 -0.03 16.07
N GLU A 113 3.72 -0.37 15.68
CA GLU A 113 4.74 0.63 15.35
C GLU A 113 4.35 1.47 14.11
N THR A 114 3.68 0.87 13.13
CA THR A 114 3.17 1.59 11.97
C THR A 114 2.03 2.53 12.36
N HIS A 115 1.08 2.06 13.14
CA HIS A 115 -0.05 2.86 13.63
C HIS A 115 0.38 4.02 14.54
N LYS A 116 1.35 3.82 15.45
CA LYS A 116 1.93 4.89 16.29
C LYS A 116 2.41 6.08 15.45
N ARG A 117 2.83 5.83 14.21
CA ARG A 117 3.29 6.86 13.27
C ARG A 117 2.18 7.45 12.40
N GLY A 118 0.92 7.09 12.68
CA GLY A 118 -0.25 7.55 11.91
C GLY A 118 -0.30 6.99 10.49
N MET A 119 0.38 5.86 10.23
CA MET A 119 0.35 5.15 8.95
C MET A 119 -0.52 3.91 9.03
N GLU A 120 -1.14 3.54 7.92
CA GLU A 120 -1.87 2.29 7.75
C GLU A 120 -0.89 1.13 7.52
N PHE A 121 -1.23 -0.05 8.03
CA PHE A 121 -0.49 -1.28 7.80
C PHE A 121 -1.25 -2.17 6.82
N HIS A 122 -0.70 -2.34 5.61
CA HIS A 122 -1.23 -3.24 4.60
C HIS A 122 -0.43 -4.53 4.58
N ALA A 123 -1.07 -5.65 4.91
CA ALA A 123 -0.44 -6.96 4.95
C ALA A 123 -0.29 -7.51 3.51
N TRP A 124 0.95 -7.57 3.03
CA TRP A 124 1.25 -8.04 1.68
C TRP A 124 1.62 -9.53 1.68
N LEU A 125 0.93 -10.29 0.84
CA LEU A 125 1.14 -11.71 0.61
C LEU A 125 1.39 -12.01 -0.86
N ASN A 126 2.30 -12.96 -1.12
CA ASN A 126 2.38 -13.63 -2.40
C ASN A 126 1.47 -14.87 -2.35
N PRO A 127 0.41 -14.98 -3.18
CA PRO A 127 -0.57 -16.04 -3.01
C PRO A 127 -0.05 -17.45 -3.39
N TYR A 128 0.63 -17.61 -4.53
CA TYR A 128 0.88 -18.94 -5.08
C TYR A 128 2.32 -19.43 -5.04
N ARG A 129 3.28 -18.62 -4.60
CA ARG A 129 4.64 -19.11 -4.43
C ARG A 129 4.71 -20.05 -3.24
N ALA A 130 5.10 -21.31 -3.46
CA ALA A 130 5.26 -22.30 -2.39
C ALA A 130 6.68 -22.29 -1.84
N THR A 131 7.71 -22.27 -2.71
CA THR A 131 9.12 -22.20 -2.29
C THR A 131 9.85 -21.06 -3.00
N PHE A 132 11.03 -20.70 -2.49
CA PHE A 132 11.84 -19.67 -3.12
C PHE A 132 12.91 -20.24 -4.06
N ASP A 133 13.30 -21.49 -3.83
CA ASP A 133 14.24 -22.26 -4.64
C ASP A 133 13.82 -23.75 -4.68
N LEU A 134 14.64 -24.60 -5.31
CA LEU A 134 14.39 -26.04 -5.43
C LEU A 134 15.02 -26.87 -4.31
N ASP A 135 15.76 -26.25 -3.38
CA ASP A 135 16.35 -26.96 -2.23
C ASP A 135 15.29 -27.14 -1.13
N THR A 136 14.54 -28.21 -1.29
CA THR A 136 13.46 -28.53 -0.33
C THR A 136 13.99 -29.07 0.99
N THR A 137 15.27 -29.48 1.09
CA THR A 137 15.85 -30.01 2.34
C THR A 137 15.87 -28.99 3.47
N LYS A 138 15.73 -27.70 3.15
CA LYS A 138 15.69 -26.58 4.11
C LYS A 138 14.28 -26.18 4.51
N LEU A 139 13.26 -26.79 3.94
CA LEU A 139 11.87 -26.54 4.32
C LEU A 139 11.56 -27.25 5.65
N TYR A 140 10.67 -26.64 6.41
CA TYR A 140 10.13 -27.24 7.62
C TYR A 140 9.28 -28.48 7.28
N GLN A 141 9.34 -29.52 8.13
CA GLN A 141 8.66 -30.79 7.85
C GLN A 141 7.14 -30.65 7.70
N GLU A 142 6.54 -29.66 8.36
CA GLU A 142 5.10 -29.36 8.23
C GLU A 142 4.79 -28.38 7.11
N HIS A 143 5.78 -28.02 6.27
CA HIS A 143 5.52 -27.21 5.09
C HIS A 143 4.61 -27.95 4.11
N ASP A 144 3.67 -27.25 3.46
CA ASP A 144 2.71 -27.85 2.51
C ASP A 144 3.39 -28.65 1.39
N PHE A 145 4.65 -28.40 1.08
CA PHE A 145 5.42 -29.20 0.12
C PHE A 145 5.51 -30.68 0.52
N TYR A 146 5.62 -30.99 1.81
CA TYR A 146 5.67 -32.34 2.32
C TYR A 146 4.28 -32.88 2.68
N GLN A 147 3.40 -32.00 3.18
CA GLN A 147 2.06 -32.38 3.63
C GLN A 147 1.11 -32.60 2.46
N HIS A 148 1.29 -31.83 1.37
CA HIS A 148 0.43 -31.81 0.19
C HIS A 148 1.27 -31.74 -1.10
N PRO A 149 2.07 -32.78 -1.42
CA PRO A 149 2.94 -32.78 -2.60
C PRO A 149 2.17 -32.67 -3.90
N ASP A 150 0.90 -33.12 -3.94
CA ASP A 150 -0.04 -33.01 -5.04
C ASP A 150 -0.46 -31.57 -5.35
N TRP A 151 -0.30 -30.65 -4.42
CA TRP A 151 -0.56 -29.22 -4.64
C TRP A 151 0.58 -28.51 -5.35
N MET A 152 1.75 -29.14 -5.46
CA MET A 152 2.99 -28.50 -5.86
C MET A 152 3.30 -28.69 -7.34
N LEU A 153 3.53 -27.60 -8.04
CA LEU A 153 4.01 -27.61 -9.41
C LEU A 153 5.41 -26.97 -9.48
N LYS A 154 6.36 -27.74 -10.01
CA LYS A 154 7.68 -27.22 -10.32
C LYS A 154 7.61 -26.36 -11.57
N TYR A 155 8.16 -25.14 -11.51
CA TYR A 155 8.30 -24.27 -12.66
C TYR A 155 9.52 -23.38 -12.48
N GLY A 156 10.41 -23.38 -13.46
CA GLY A 156 11.71 -22.74 -13.35
C GLY A 156 12.51 -23.26 -12.16
N ARG A 157 12.89 -22.37 -11.29
CA ARG A 157 13.71 -22.66 -10.12
C ARG A 157 12.95 -22.68 -8.80
N LYS A 158 11.61 -22.92 -8.84
CA LYS A 158 10.74 -22.83 -7.67
C LYS A 158 9.62 -23.86 -7.75
N TYR A 159 8.97 -24.07 -6.61
CA TYR A 159 7.65 -24.70 -6.56
C TYR A 159 6.58 -23.66 -6.34
N TYR A 160 5.43 -23.89 -6.96
CA TYR A 160 4.24 -23.08 -6.84
C TYR A 160 3.08 -23.96 -6.39
N TYR A 161 2.19 -23.39 -5.60
CA TYR A 161 0.87 -23.99 -5.41
C TYR A 161 0.13 -23.99 -6.75
N ASN A 162 -0.58 -25.09 -7.03
CA ASN A 162 -1.38 -25.20 -8.23
C ASN A 162 -2.67 -24.34 -8.12
N PRO A 163 -2.79 -23.22 -8.87
CA PRO A 163 -3.96 -22.33 -8.76
C PRO A 163 -5.27 -23.00 -9.18
N GLY A 164 -5.20 -24.08 -9.94
CA GLY A 164 -6.35 -24.84 -10.44
C GLY A 164 -7.01 -25.75 -9.42
N LEU A 165 -6.42 -25.94 -8.24
CA LEU A 165 -6.96 -26.82 -7.20
C LEU A 165 -7.85 -26.04 -6.24
N PRO A 166 -9.12 -26.46 -6.04
CA PRO A 166 -10.04 -25.85 -5.08
C PRO A 166 -9.48 -25.82 -3.64
N GLU A 167 -8.74 -26.86 -3.24
CA GLU A 167 -8.12 -27.02 -1.93
C GLU A 167 -7.04 -25.97 -1.69
N VAL A 168 -6.23 -25.67 -2.70
CA VAL A 168 -5.23 -24.61 -2.67
C VAL A 168 -5.88 -23.24 -2.48
N GLN A 169 -6.97 -22.97 -3.25
CA GLN A 169 -7.71 -21.73 -3.08
C GLN A 169 -8.32 -21.61 -1.68
N GLN A 170 -8.82 -22.74 -1.13
CA GLN A 170 -9.38 -22.76 0.23
C GLN A 170 -8.29 -22.50 1.28
N LYS A 171 -7.13 -23.15 1.16
CA LYS A 171 -5.96 -22.91 2.05
C LYS A 171 -5.59 -21.43 2.08
N LEU A 172 -5.44 -20.80 0.89
CA LEU A 172 -5.10 -19.38 0.80
C LEU A 172 -6.19 -18.49 1.40
N THR A 173 -7.46 -18.85 1.21
CA THR A 173 -8.59 -18.13 1.81
C THR A 173 -8.56 -18.22 3.33
N ASN A 174 -8.24 -19.39 3.89
CA ASN A 174 -8.11 -19.60 5.34
C ASN A 174 -6.94 -18.79 5.92
N VAL A 175 -5.80 -18.70 5.23
CA VAL A 175 -4.66 -17.84 5.62
C VAL A 175 -5.10 -16.37 5.71
N ILE A 176 -5.91 -15.88 4.77
CA ILE A 176 -6.43 -14.52 4.81
C ILE A 176 -7.41 -14.34 5.97
N GLU A 177 -8.29 -15.31 6.22
CA GLU A 177 -9.23 -15.28 7.35
C GLU A 177 -8.47 -15.21 8.69
N GLU A 178 -7.43 -16.04 8.87
CA GLU A 178 -6.57 -16.04 10.04
C GLU A 178 -5.95 -14.66 10.30
N ILE A 179 -5.38 -14.02 9.27
CA ILE A 179 -4.76 -12.69 9.40
C ILE A 179 -5.81 -11.65 9.78
N VAL A 180 -6.92 -11.59 9.03
CA VAL A 180 -7.95 -10.57 9.25
C VAL A 180 -8.64 -10.75 10.59
N ALA A 181 -8.88 -11.98 11.04
CA ALA A 181 -9.52 -12.26 12.32
C ALA A 181 -8.63 -11.84 13.51
N ASN A 182 -7.35 -12.21 13.47
CA ASN A 182 -6.45 -12.12 14.62
C ASN A 182 -5.67 -10.81 14.71
N TYR A 183 -5.49 -10.09 13.59
CA TYR A 183 -4.64 -8.90 13.55
C TYR A 183 -5.42 -7.64 13.15
N ASN A 184 -4.95 -6.49 13.61
CA ASN A 184 -5.55 -5.19 13.31
C ASN A 184 -4.94 -4.54 12.05
N VAL A 185 -4.96 -5.29 10.94
CA VAL A 185 -4.49 -4.80 9.64
C VAL A 185 -5.50 -3.83 9.02
N ASP A 186 -5.01 -2.84 8.26
CA ASP A 186 -5.87 -1.92 7.50
C ASP A 186 -6.28 -2.50 6.15
N ALA A 187 -5.41 -3.32 5.57
CA ALA A 187 -5.67 -3.97 4.28
C ALA A 187 -4.92 -5.30 4.14
N ILE A 188 -5.48 -6.16 3.28
CA ILE A 188 -4.76 -7.27 2.63
C ILE A 188 -4.31 -6.79 1.26
N HIS A 189 -3.09 -7.12 0.88
CA HIS A 189 -2.48 -6.73 -0.38
C HIS A 189 -1.84 -7.92 -1.08
N PHE A 190 -2.20 -8.16 -2.36
CA PHE A 190 -1.52 -9.12 -3.21
C PHE A 190 -0.62 -8.41 -4.22
N ASP A 191 0.49 -9.05 -4.58
CA ASP A 191 1.33 -8.64 -5.71
C ASP A 191 0.79 -9.18 -7.07
N ASP A 192 1.64 -9.30 -8.07
CA ASP A 192 1.27 -9.72 -9.42
C ASP A 192 1.58 -11.19 -9.73
N TYR A 193 2.08 -11.96 -8.75
CA TYR A 193 2.44 -13.36 -8.95
C TYR A 193 1.24 -14.31 -8.74
N PHE A 194 0.26 -14.26 -9.65
CA PHE A 194 -0.82 -15.23 -9.71
C PHE A 194 -0.33 -16.52 -10.36
N TYR A 195 -0.30 -16.63 -11.68
CA TYR A 195 0.57 -17.60 -12.34
C TYR A 195 1.99 -17.04 -12.43
N PRO A 196 3.03 -17.90 -12.49
CA PRO A 196 4.40 -17.42 -12.62
C PRO A 196 4.64 -16.73 -13.96
N TYR A 197 5.62 -15.83 -14.00
CA TYR A 197 6.08 -15.21 -15.25
C TYR A 197 6.51 -16.28 -16.25
N LYS A 198 6.08 -16.14 -17.50
CA LYS A 198 6.41 -17.10 -18.56
C LYS A 198 7.92 -17.22 -18.72
N ILE A 199 8.40 -18.47 -18.72
CA ILE A 199 9.76 -18.85 -19.06
C ILE A 199 9.71 -19.45 -20.44
N GLN A 200 10.58 -18.99 -21.33
CA GLN A 200 10.65 -19.51 -22.70
C GLN A 200 10.90 -21.01 -22.67
N ASP A 201 10.16 -21.75 -23.51
CA ASP A 201 10.25 -23.20 -23.68
C ASP A 201 9.92 -24.04 -22.42
N GLU A 202 9.28 -23.43 -21.40
CA GLU A 202 8.83 -24.12 -20.20
C GLU A 202 7.31 -24.02 -20.06
N VAL A 203 6.65 -25.16 -19.79
CA VAL A 203 5.20 -25.25 -19.63
C VAL A 203 4.86 -25.42 -18.15
N PHE A 204 3.91 -24.64 -17.66
CA PHE A 204 3.36 -24.81 -16.31
C PHE A 204 2.43 -26.03 -16.32
N GLN A 205 2.76 -27.06 -15.54
CA GLN A 205 2.20 -28.42 -15.64
C GLN A 205 0.87 -28.59 -14.88
N ASP A 206 -0.12 -27.77 -15.19
CA ASP A 206 -1.45 -27.80 -14.56
C ASP A 206 -2.54 -28.51 -15.41
N SER A 207 -2.13 -29.21 -16.48
CA SER A 207 -3.07 -29.86 -17.42
C SER A 207 -3.94 -30.92 -16.77
N LEU A 208 -3.43 -31.68 -15.80
CA LEU A 208 -4.22 -32.67 -15.06
C LEU A 208 -5.33 -32.00 -14.24
N ALA A 209 -5.01 -30.92 -13.54
CA ALA A 209 -6.02 -30.16 -12.81
C ALA A 209 -7.07 -29.53 -13.77
N PHE A 210 -6.65 -29.10 -14.96
CA PHE A 210 -7.58 -28.65 -15.99
C PHE A 210 -8.53 -29.75 -16.45
N GLN A 211 -8.03 -30.97 -16.66
CA GLN A 211 -8.90 -32.12 -17.02
C GLN A 211 -9.91 -32.44 -15.93
N MET A 212 -9.53 -32.31 -14.66
CA MET A 212 -10.41 -32.62 -13.53
C MET A 212 -11.42 -31.49 -13.22
N HIS A 213 -11.05 -30.24 -13.39
CA HIS A 213 -11.81 -29.08 -12.90
C HIS A 213 -12.21 -28.07 -13.97
N GLY A 214 -11.74 -28.23 -15.22
CA GLY A 214 -12.15 -27.40 -16.35
C GLY A 214 -13.59 -27.63 -16.75
N LEU A 215 -14.26 -26.59 -17.22
CA LEU A 215 -15.62 -26.69 -17.75
C LEU A 215 -15.59 -27.16 -19.21
N GLN A 216 -16.67 -27.77 -19.64
CA GLN A 216 -16.84 -28.17 -21.06
C GLN A 216 -16.67 -26.96 -21.98
N ASN A 217 -15.88 -27.10 -23.03
CA ASN A 217 -15.55 -26.03 -24.00
C ASN A 217 -14.74 -24.86 -23.46
N GLN A 218 -14.22 -24.94 -22.25
CA GLN A 218 -13.31 -23.91 -21.69
C GLN A 218 -11.88 -24.13 -22.22
N THR A 219 -11.22 -23.07 -22.67
CA THR A 219 -9.79 -23.16 -23.01
C THR A 219 -8.94 -23.21 -21.73
N LEU A 220 -7.74 -23.76 -21.83
CA LEU A 220 -6.78 -23.78 -20.71
C LEU A 220 -6.52 -22.36 -20.16
N ASP A 221 -6.36 -21.38 -21.04
CA ASP A 221 -6.09 -19.99 -20.66
C ASP A 221 -7.29 -19.33 -19.96
N ASP A 222 -8.53 -19.61 -20.42
CA ASP A 222 -9.73 -19.12 -19.74
C ASP A 222 -9.94 -19.78 -18.38
N TRP A 223 -9.62 -21.07 -18.30
CA TRP A 223 -9.68 -21.80 -17.03
C TRP A 223 -8.66 -21.24 -16.02
N ARG A 224 -7.43 -20.97 -16.42
CA ARG A 224 -6.42 -20.34 -15.58
C ARG A 224 -6.88 -18.98 -15.06
N ARG A 225 -7.46 -18.14 -15.93
CA ARG A 225 -8.06 -16.86 -15.51
C ARG A 225 -9.18 -17.06 -14.51
N SER A 226 -10.09 -18.00 -14.79
CA SER A 226 -11.22 -18.27 -13.89
C SER A 226 -10.79 -18.75 -12.50
N ASN A 227 -9.65 -19.45 -12.38
CA ASN A 227 -9.08 -19.86 -11.10
C ASN A 227 -8.59 -18.65 -10.29
N VAL A 228 -7.90 -17.70 -10.93
CA VAL A 228 -7.45 -16.47 -10.29
C VAL A 228 -8.64 -15.60 -9.89
N ASP A 229 -9.64 -15.45 -10.77
CA ASP A 229 -10.87 -14.70 -10.48
C ASP A 229 -11.61 -15.32 -9.28
N SER A 230 -11.67 -16.65 -9.22
CA SER A 230 -12.28 -17.39 -8.11
C SER A 230 -11.58 -17.10 -6.78
N LEU A 231 -10.24 -17.13 -6.74
CA LEU A 231 -9.48 -16.79 -5.54
C LEU A 231 -9.74 -15.34 -5.11
N VAL A 232 -9.63 -14.37 -6.01
CA VAL A 232 -9.85 -12.95 -5.72
C VAL A 232 -11.25 -12.72 -5.15
N LYS A 233 -12.27 -13.34 -5.76
CA LYS A 233 -13.66 -13.29 -5.28
C LYS A 233 -13.84 -13.91 -3.88
N LYS A 234 -13.21 -15.08 -3.62
CA LYS A 234 -13.27 -15.76 -2.32
C LYS A 234 -12.61 -14.93 -1.24
N VAL A 235 -11.41 -14.42 -1.51
CA VAL A 235 -10.66 -13.56 -0.57
C VAL A 235 -11.45 -12.29 -0.25
N HIS A 236 -11.99 -11.60 -1.26
CA HIS A 236 -12.88 -10.45 -1.03
C HIS A 236 -14.02 -10.79 -0.08
N LYS A 237 -14.77 -11.86 -0.36
CA LYS A 237 -15.90 -12.29 0.47
C LYS A 237 -15.48 -12.59 1.91
N THR A 238 -14.36 -13.29 2.08
CA THR A 238 -13.81 -13.65 3.40
C THR A 238 -13.44 -12.41 4.19
N ILE A 239 -12.69 -11.48 3.60
CA ILE A 239 -12.33 -10.23 4.27
C ILE A 239 -13.58 -9.47 4.72
N LYS A 240 -14.56 -9.29 3.80
CA LYS A 240 -15.76 -8.50 4.11
C LYS A 240 -16.70 -9.18 5.10
N LYS A 241 -16.67 -10.49 5.19
CA LYS A 241 -17.39 -11.26 6.24
C LYS A 241 -16.72 -11.14 7.62
N THR A 242 -15.38 -11.17 7.66
CA THR A 242 -14.62 -11.19 8.92
C THR A 242 -14.49 -9.79 9.53
N LYS A 243 -13.96 -8.81 8.77
CA LYS A 243 -13.88 -7.40 9.15
C LYS A 243 -14.19 -6.52 7.93
N PRO A 244 -15.43 -6.06 7.76
CA PRO A 244 -15.86 -5.37 6.53
C PRO A 244 -15.06 -4.14 6.16
N TRP A 245 -14.45 -3.47 7.14
CA TRP A 245 -13.65 -2.27 6.95
C TRP A 245 -12.23 -2.54 6.45
N VAL A 246 -11.72 -3.78 6.58
CA VAL A 246 -10.39 -4.13 6.06
C VAL A 246 -10.43 -4.07 4.54
N GLN A 247 -9.51 -3.30 3.94
CA GLN A 247 -9.44 -3.13 2.50
C GLN A 247 -8.78 -4.34 1.83
N PHE A 248 -9.13 -4.58 0.58
CA PHE A 248 -8.45 -5.53 -0.27
C PHE A 248 -7.88 -4.84 -1.50
N GLY A 249 -6.58 -4.90 -1.69
CA GLY A 249 -5.87 -4.30 -2.82
C GLY A 249 -4.95 -5.28 -3.53
N ILE A 250 -4.72 -5.00 -4.81
CA ILE A 250 -3.79 -5.79 -5.64
C ILE A 250 -2.86 -4.85 -6.40
N SER A 251 -1.58 -5.21 -6.49
CA SER A 251 -0.61 -4.55 -7.36
C SER A 251 -0.28 -5.42 -8.57
N PRO A 252 -1.09 -5.38 -9.63
CA PRO A 252 -0.87 -6.17 -10.83
C PRO A 252 0.34 -5.65 -11.62
N PHE A 253 0.85 -6.45 -12.54
CA PHE A 253 1.81 -6.01 -13.55
C PHE A 253 1.31 -4.74 -14.26
N GLY A 254 2.21 -3.87 -14.70
CA GLY A 254 1.84 -2.54 -15.21
C GLY A 254 0.98 -2.55 -16.48
N VAL A 255 1.06 -3.57 -17.31
CA VAL A 255 0.34 -3.67 -18.60
C VAL A 255 -0.72 -4.76 -18.53
N TRP A 256 -1.98 -4.39 -18.77
CA TRP A 256 -3.08 -5.37 -18.87
C TRP A 256 -3.01 -6.22 -20.14
N LYS A 257 -3.02 -5.58 -21.30
CA LYS A 257 -2.77 -6.12 -22.64
C LYS A 257 -2.14 -5.04 -23.51
N ASN A 258 -1.40 -5.46 -24.54
CA ASN A 258 -0.94 -4.56 -25.58
C ASN A 258 -2.08 -4.23 -26.56
N LYS A 259 -2.10 -3.03 -27.13
CA LYS A 259 -3.09 -2.64 -28.14
C LYS A 259 -3.01 -3.48 -29.40
N SER A 260 -1.85 -4.09 -29.69
CA SER A 260 -1.65 -4.99 -30.83
C SER A 260 -2.39 -6.31 -30.69
N THR A 261 -2.66 -6.78 -29.46
CA THR A 261 -3.39 -8.03 -29.19
C THR A 261 -4.85 -7.78 -28.82
N ASP A 262 -5.20 -6.59 -28.32
CA ASP A 262 -6.56 -6.20 -27.98
C ASP A 262 -6.74 -4.69 -28.20
N PRO A 263 -7.74 -4.24 -29.00
CA PRO A 263 -8.01 -2.82 -29.22
C PRO A 263 -8.23 -1.99 -27.92
N ASN A 264 -8.68 -2.66 -26.84
CA ASN A 264 -8.85 -2.08 -25.53
C ASN A 264 -7.56 -1.98 -24.72
N GLY A 265 -6.48 -2.62 -25.16
CA GLY A 265 -5.17 -2.63 -24.53
C GLY A 265 -4.49 -1.26 -24.55
N SER A 266 -3.41 -1.11 -23.79
CA SER A 266 -2.58 0.09 -23.81
C SER A 266 -1.68 0.13 -25.06
N ASP A 267 -1.32 1.33 -25.50
CA ASP A 267 -0.37 1.53 -26.61
C ASP A 267 1.06 1.22 -26.14
N THR A 268 1.30 -0.07 -25.94
CA THR A 268 2.55 -0.64 -25.43
C THR A 268 2.98 -1.82 -26.29
N ARG A 269 4.25 -2.23 -26.12
CA ARG A 269 4.86 -3.45 -26.67
C ARG A 269 5.57 -4.18 -25.55
N ALA A 270 4.85 -4.43 -24.47
CA ALA A 270 5.37 -5.18 -23.33
C ALA A 270 5.52 -6.65 -23.70
N GLY A 271 6.63 -7.25 -23.29
CA GLY A 271 6.87 -8.69 -23.48
C GLY A 271 6.07 -9.59 -22.55
N GLN A 272 5.33 -8.98 -21.61
CA GLN A 272 4.48 -9.66 -20.65
C GLN A 272 3.29 -8.79 -20.31
N THR A 273 2.14 -9.42 -20.03
CA THR A 273 0.88 -8.76 -19.69
C THR A 273 0.16 -9.50 -18.56
N ASN A 274 -0.76 -8.81 -17.88
CA ASN A 274 -1.59 -9.45 -16.85
C ASN A 274 -2.47 -10.56 -17.43
N TYR A 275 -3.21 -10.22 -18.47
CA TYR A 275 -4.31 -11.06 -18.98
C TYR A 275 -3.80 -12.31 -19.72
N GLU A 276 -2.78 -12.15 -20.56
CA GLU A 276 -2.30 -13.20 -21.47
C GLU A 276 -1.22 -14.09 -20.84
N ASP A 277 -0.46 -13.53 -19.88
CA ASP A 277 0.71 -14.21 -19.33
C ASP A 277 0.56 -14.60 -17.86
N LEU A 278 -0.06 -13.73 -17.06
CA LEU A 278 -0.27 -13.97 -15.62
C LEU A 278 -1.69 -14.49 -15.31
N TYR A 279 -2.52 -14.61 -16.35
CA TYR A 279 -3.90 -15.06 -16.25
C TYR A 279 -4.73 -14.26 -15.22
N ALA A 280 -4.46 -12.96 -15.14
CA ALA A 280 -5.04 -12.02 -14.20
C ALA A 280 -5.86 -10.95 -14.93
N ASP A 281 -7.12 -10.75 -14.50
CA ASP A 281 -7.98 -9.72 -15.06
C ASP A 281 -8.39 -8.64 -14.05
N PRO A 282 -7.49 -7.68 -13.76
CA PRO A 282 -7.79 -6.59 -12.83
C PRO A 282 -8.98 -5.71 -13.25
N LEU A 283 -9.30 -5.66 -14.56
CA LEU A 283 -10.47 -4.91 -15.04
C LEU A 283 -11.75 -5.57 -14.55
N LEU A 284 -11.87 -6.88 -14.70
CA LEU A 284 -13.01 -7.65 -14.19
C LEU A 284 -13.16 -7.49 -12.67
N TRP A 285 -12.05 -7.59 -11.91
CA TRP A 285 -12.12 -7.52 -10.44
C TRP A 285 -12.59 -6.16 -9.94
N THR A 286 -12.18 -5.07 -10.62
CA THR A 286 -12.63 -3.72 -10.28
C THR A 286 -14.06 -3.47 -10.75
N GLU A 287 -14.49 -4.00 -11.90
CA GLU A 287 -15.88 -3.94 -12.39
C GLU A 287 -16.84 -4.63 -11.41
N LYS A 288 -16.44 -5.81 -10.91
CA LYS A 288 -17.23 -6.60 -9.94
C LYS A 288 -17.17 -6.05 -8.50
N GLY A 289 -16.37 -5.01 -8.25
CA GLY A 289 -16.23 -4.42 -6.92
C GLY A 289 -15.54 -5.35 -5.91
N TRP A 290 -14.67 -6.26 -6.38
CA TRP A 290 -13.94 -7.17 -5.48
C TRP A 290 -12.69 -6.53 -4.86
N LEU A 291 -12.28 -5.35 -5.33
CA LEU A 291 -11.12 -4.63 -4.84
C LEU A 291 -11.51 -3.24 -4.32
N ASP A 292 -10.91 -2.85 -3.20
CA ASP A 292 -10.99 -1.49 -2.67
C ASP A 292 -10.00 -0.56 -3.36
N TYR A 293 -8.82 -1.08 -3.74
CA TYR A 293 -7.83 -0.31 -4.48
C TYR A 293 -6.99 -1.19 -5.42
N LEU A 294 -6.43 -0.56 -6.44
CA LEU A 294 -5.54 -1.15 -7.43
C LEU A 294 -4.25 -0.33 -7.52
N VAL A 295 -3.09 -1.03 -7.62
CA VAL A 295 -1.77 -0.38 -7.72
C VAL A 295 -0.94 -0.97 -8.86
N PRO A 296 -1.26 -0.68 -10.14
CA PRO A 296 -0.44 -1.18 -11.26
C PRO A 296 1.04 -0.83 -11.07
N GLN A 297 1.92 -1.80 -11.28
CA GLN A 297 3.39 -1.68 -11.12
C GLN A 297 3.99 -1.01 -12.37
N VAL A 298 3.88 0.32 -12.48
CA VAL A 298 4.35 1.08 -13.64
C VAL A 298 5.82 1.47 -13.47
N TYR A 299 6.70 0.46 -13.49
CA TYR A 299 8.13 0.59 -13.18
C TYR A 299 8.99 0.99 -14.39
N TRP A 300 8.45 1.75 -15.33
CA TRP A 300 9.18 2.31 -16.47
C TRP A 300 9.33 3.82 -16.35
N SER A 301 10.24 4.42 -17.14
CA SER A 301 10.35 5.86 -17.17
C SER A 301 9.20 6.50 -17.97
N MET A 302 9.06 7.81 -17.79
CA MET A 302 7.93 8.58 -18.37
C MET A 302 7.66 8.29 -19.83
N ASP A 303 8.72 8.17 -20.63
CA ASP A 303 8.63 8.09 -22.09
C ASP A 303 9.39 6.85 -22.64
N TYR A 304 9.50 5.76 -21.85
CA TYR A 304 10.15 4.53 -22.29
C TYR A 304 9.36 3.86 -23.43
N PRO A 305 9.95 3.70 -24.64
CA PRO A 305 9.16 3.38 -25.84
C PRO A 305 8.36 2.09 -25.79
N PRO A 306 8.83 0.96 -25.22
CA PRO A 306 8.04 -0.28 -25.15
C PRO A 306 6.88 -0.21 -24.16
N ALA A 307 7.04 0.59 -23.07
CA ALA A 307 6.08 0.65 -21.98
C ALA A 307 6.18 2.00 -21.24
N SER A 308 5.70 3.06 -21.88
CA SER A 308 5.76 4.42 -21.35
C SER A 308 4.94 4.54 -20.07
N HIS A 309 5.56 5.01 -18.99
CA HIS A 309 4.86 5.31 -17.73
C HIS A 309 3.64 6.22 -17.96
N ARG A 310 3.80 7.24 -18.81
CA ARG A 310 2.73 8.17 -19.17
C ARG A 310 1.55 7.45 -19.82
N VAL A 311 1.82 6.66 -20.85
CA VAL A 311 0.79 5.94 -21.62
C VAL A 311 0.02 4.98 -20.71
N ILE A 312 0.74 4.18 -19.93
CA ILE A 312 0.16 3.19 -19.03
C ILE A 312 -0.67 3.86 -17.93
N THR A 313 -0.13 4.90 -17.29
CA THR A 313 -0.84 5.66 -16.23
C THR A 313 -2.14 6.26 -16.75
N GLN A 314 -2.11 6.89 -17.92
CA GLN A 314 -3.30 7.44 -18.55
C GLN A 314 -4.30 6.38 -19.01
N TRP A 315 -3.81 5.21 -19.43
CA TRP A 315 -4.66 4.09 -19.81
C TRP A 315 -5.43 3.54 -18.59
N TRP A 316 -4.74 3.27 -17.48
CA TRP A 316 -5.37 2.80 -16.24
C TRP A 316 -6.41 3.79 -15.72
N SER A 317 -6.12 5.08 -15.74
CA SER A 317 -7.07 6.12 -15.27
C SER A 317 -8.37 6.13 -16.07
N LYS A 318 -8.33 5.79 -17.35
CA LYS A 318 -9.53 5.71 -18.22
C LYS A 318 -10.33 4.44 -18.00
N LYS A 319 -9.67 3.35 -17.56
CA LYS A 319 -10.30 2.04 -17.40
C LYS A 319 -10.88 1.83 -16.00
N ILE A 320 -10.25 2.36 -14.95
CA ILE A 320 -10.70 2.20 -13.56
C ILE A 320 -11.61 3.36 -13.16
N LYS A 321 -12.83 3.05 -12.65
CA LYS A 321 -13.82 4.07 -12.29
C LYS A 321 -14.23 4.03 -10.83
N ASN A 322 -14.54 2.86 -10.31
CA ASN A 322 -15.17 2.67 -8.99
C ASN A 322 -14.22 2.12 -7.93
N THR A 323 -12.92 2.05 -8.22
CA THR A 323 -11.89 1.52 -7.33
C THR A 323 -10.82 2.60 -7.15
N ASN A 324 -10.26 2.76 -5.97
CA ASN A 324 -9.14 3.66 -5.77
C ASN A 324 -7.95 3.20 -6.62
N LEU A 325 -7.43 4.11 -7.44
CA LEU A 325 -6.29 3.84 -8.31
C LEU A 325 -5.05 4.56 -7.78
N TYR A 326 -4.04 3.80 -7.41
CA TYR A 326 -2.71 4.29 -7.06
C TYR A 326 -1.71 3.84 -8.11
N ILE A 327 -0.62 4.56 -8.32
CA ILE A 327 0.42 4.17 -9.27
C ILE A 327 1.65 3.67 -8.53
N GLY A 328 2.09 2.46 -8.87
CA GLY A 328 3.34 1.88 -8.40
C GLY A 328 4.54 2.49 -9.14
N ASN A 329 5.50 3.05 -8.41
CA ASN A 329 6.68 3.71 -8.94
C ASN A 329 7.96 2.96 -8.54
N GLY A 330 8.79 2.59 -9.52
CA GLY A 330 10.03 1.82 -9.31
C GLY A 330 11.21 2.68 -8.87
N THR A 331 11.24 3.14 -7.62
CA THR A 331 12.35 3.97 -7.10
C THR A 331 13.69 3.25 -7.04
N TYR A 332 13.69 1.91 -6.99
CA TYR A 332 14.93 1.10 -7.04
C TYR A 332 15.71 1.26 -8.35
N LYS A 333 15.08 1.77 -9.42
CA LYS A 333 15.71 2.03 -10.73
C LYS A 333 16.50 3.33 -10.77
N ILE A 334 16.35 4.22 -9.80
CA ILE A 334 17.06 5.51 -9.77
C ILE A 334 18.57 5.26 -9.79
N LYS A 335 19.25 5.75 -10.83
CA LYS A 335 20.69 5.56 -11.10
C LYS A 335 21.14 4.09 -11.22
N ASN A 336 20.21 3.15 -11.29
CA ASN A 336 20.45 1.72 -11.36
C ASN A 336 19.60 1.08 -12.47
N ASN A 337 19.67 1.63 -13.69
CA ASN A 337 18.93 1.13 -14.83
C ASN A 337 19.60 1.57 -16.15
N PRO A 338 19.59 0.73 -17.20
CA PRO A 338 20.14 1.08 -18.53
C PRO A 338 19.45 2.29 -19.17
N ASP A 339 18.15 2.47 -18.93
CA ASP A 339 17.42 3.65 -19.41
C ASP A 339 17.94 4.92 -18.74
N LYS A 340 18.51 5.80 -19.56
CA LYS A 340 19.16 7.06 -19.15
C LYS A 340 18.21 8.02 -18.43
N ALA A 341 16.88 7.88 -18.59
CA ALA A 341 15.90 8.69 -17.88
C ALA A 341 16.01 8.54 -16.36
N TRP A 342 16.34 7.35 -15.87
CA TRP A 342 16.52 7.05 -14.45
C TRP A 342 17.76 7.71 -13.79
N LYS A 343 18.69 8.24 -14.59
CA LYS A 343 19.80 9.05 -14.12
C LYS A 343 19.37 10.49 -13.77
N LYS A 344 18.21 10.93 -14.27
CA LYS A 344 17.70 12.29 -14.10
C LYS A 344 16.97 12.44 -12.77
N LYS A 345 17.33 13.46 -11.97
CA LYS A 345 16.68 13.80 -10.68
C LYS A 345 15.17 14.13 -10.77
N ASN A 346 14.66 14.31 -11.97
CA ASN A 346 13.27 14.72 -12.22
C ASN A 346 12.37 13.56 -12.61
N GLU A 347 12.86 12.34 -12.76
CA GLU A 347 12.07 11.22 -13.25
C GLU A 347 10.89 10.91 -12.30
N ILE A 348 11.16 10.54 -11.03
CA ILE A 348 10.11 10.32 -10.03
C ILE A 348 9.23 11.57 -9.82
N PRO A 349 9.76 12.80 -9.65
CA PRO A 349 8.92 14.00 -9.60
C PRO A 349 7.97 14.19 -10.78
N LYS A 350 8.36 13.82 -12.00
CA LYS A 350 7.46 13.90 -13.17
C LYS A 350 6.33 12.87 -13.08
N GLN A 351 6.64 11.64 -12.66
CA GLN A 351 5.66 10.57 -12.46
C GLN A 351 4.61 10.99 -11.42
N LEU A 352 5.03 11.51 -10.27
CA LEU A 352 4.13 12.02 -9.23
C LEU A 352 3.29 13.22 -9.70
N SER A 353 3.88 14.11 -10.51
CA SER A 353 3.15 15.23 -11.09
C SER A 353 2.09 14.76 -12.08
N LEU A 354 2.38 13.76 -12.90
CA LEU A 354 1.43 13.14 -13.81
C LEU A 354 0.27 12.50 -13.03
N ALA A 355 0.57 11.71 -12.01
CA ALA A 355 -0.45 11.07 -11.17
C ALA A 355 -1.42 12.12 -10.59
N ARG A 356 -0.91 13.21 -10.02
CA ARG A 356 -1.74 14.30 -9.47
C ARG A 356 -2.52 15.11 -10.49
N ALA A 357 -2.03 15.16 -11.74
CA ALA A 357 -2.73 15.83 -12.84
C ALA A 357 -3.82 14.95 -13.50
N THR A 358 -3.90 13.68 -13.10
CA THR A 358 -4.82 12.69 -13.67
C THR A 358 -5.93 12.39 -12.68
N GLU A 359 -7.17 12.72 -13.02
CA GLU A 359 -8.34 12.80 -12.12
C GLU A 359 -8.61 11.52 -11.31
N GLN A 360 -8.53 10.37 -11.94
CA GLN A 360 -8.86 9.09 -11.30
C GLN A 360 -7.75 8.54 -10.40
N ILE A 361 -6.56 9.17 -10.40
CA ILE A 361 -5.42 8.68 -9.64
C ILE A 361 -5.39 9.39 -8.29
N THR A 362 -5.53 8.62 -7.23
CA THR A 362 -5.63 9.13 -5.86
C THR A 362 -4.38 8.85 -5.02
N GLY A 363 -3.29 8.40 -5.63
CA GLY A 363 -2.05 8.21 -4.89
C GLY A 363 -0.93 7.47 -5.64
N ASN A 364 0.15 7.24 -4.91
CA ASN A 364 1.34 6.56 -5.39
C ASN A 364 1.88 5.60 -4.34
N VAL A 365 2.53 4.53 -4.80
CA VAL A 365 3.27 3.60 -3.94
C VAL A 365 4.68 3.41 -4.47
N LEU A 366 5.69 3.54 -3.62
CA LEU A 366 7.10 3.46 -4.01
C LEU A 366 7.68 2.07 -3.73
N PHE A 367 8.26 1.44 -4.75
CA PHE A 367 8.98 0.17 -4.60
C PHE A 367 10.50 0.42 -4.67
N SER A 368 11.26 0.23 -3.62
CA SER A 368 10.91 -0.26 -2.31
C SER A 368 11.55 0.63 -1.23
N ALA A 369 11.30 0.31 0.03
CA ALA A 369 11.70 1.14 1.18
C ALA A 369 13.18 1.52 1.18
N LYS A 370 14.11 0.57 0.98
CA LYS A 370 15.57 0.86 0.98
C LYS A 370 16.04 1.78 -0.14
N SER A 371 15.19 2.01 -1.14
CA SER A 371 15.60 2.76 -2.35
C SER A 371 15.90 4.22 -2.07
N LEU A 372 15.25 4.82 -1.07
CA LEU A 372 15.41 6.24 -0.71
C LEU A 372 16.17 6.47 0.60
N ILE A 373 16.21 5.51 1.51
CA ILE A 373 16.84 5.66 2.83
C ILE A 373 18.36 5.85 2.65
N GLY A 374 18.88 6.99 3.16
CA GLY A 374 20.29 7.35 3.02
C GLY A 374 20.76 7.59 1.59
N LYS A 375 19.83 7.70 0.63
CA LYS A 375 20.11 7.82 -0.81
C LYS A 375 19.25 8.91 -1.43
N HIS A 376 19.72 9.43 -2.58
CA HIS A 376 18.93 10.34 -3.43
C HIS A 376 18.35 11.58 -2.72
N GLU A 377 19.11 12.22 -1.83
CA GLU A 377 18.69 13.39 -1.01
C GLU A 377 17.92 14.47 -1.79
N LYS A 378 18.33 14.74 -3.04
CA LYS A 378 17.64 15.75 -3.88
C LYS A 378 16.19 15.35 -4.17
N ILE A 379 15.89 14.05 -4.26
CA ILE A 379 14.54 13.52 -4.49
C ILE A 379 13.77 13.54 -3.19
N THR A 380 14.34 13.03 -2.09
CA THR A 380 13.70 13.02 -0.76
C THR A 380 13.40 14.44 -0.28
N LYS A 381 14.34 15.37 -0.43
CA LYS A 381 14.11 16.80 -0.14
C LYS A 381 12.94 17.38 -0.95
N ARG A 382 12.83 17.00 -2.24
CA ARG A 382 11.73 17.46 -3.09
C ARG A 382 10.40 16.83 -2.72
N LEU A 383 10.38 15.54 -2.31
CA LEU A 383 9.20 14.92 -1.74
C LEU A 383 8.73 15.70 -0.51
N LYS A 384 9.60 15.86 0.49
CA LYS A 384 9.30 16.55 1.75
C LYS A 384 8.86 18.00 1.56
N GLN A 385 9.53 18.76 0.71
CA GLN A 385 9.29 20.21 0.58
C GLN A 385 8.18 20.58 -0.40
N LYS A 386 7.91 19.73 -1.39
CA LYS A 386 6.98 20.05 -2.47
C LYS A 386 5.80 19.08 -2.55
N PHE A 387 6.03 17.78 -2.76
CA PHE A 387 4.94 16.83 -2.99
C PHE A 387 4.22 16.48 -1.68
N TYR A 388 4.94 16.13 -0.65
CA TYR A 388 4.42 15.61 0.61
C TYR A 388 4.69 16.57 1.78
N LYS A 389 4.64 17.88 1.50
CA LYS A 389 4.92 18.93 2.50
C LYS A 389 4.00 18.88 3.72
N TYR A 390 2.79 18.46 3.54
CA TYR A 390 1.77 18.33 4.58
C TYR A 390 1.25 16.89 4.62
N PRO A 391 0.85 16.38 5.79
CA PRO A 391 0.14 15.12 5.90
C PRO A 391 -1.10 15.07 4.98
N SER A 392 -1.53 13.87 4.63
CA SER A 392 -2.70 13.63 3.81
C SER A 392 -3.48 12.44 4.37
N GLN A 393 -4.80 12.45 4.21
CA GLN A 393 -5.64 11.29 4.47
C GLN A 393 -5.45 10.24 3.38
N SER A 394 -5.53 8.96 3.76
CA SER A 394 -5.70 7.90 2.77
C SER A 394 -7.12 7.96 2.18
N PRO A 395 -7.30 7.67 0.90
CA PRO A 395 -8.62 7.47 0.32
C PRO A 395 -9.35 6.33 1.04
N VAL A 396 -10.65 6.47 1.19
CA VAL A 396 -11.50 5.47 1.84
C VAL A 396 -11.74 4.30 0.89
N GLY A 397 -11.86 3.08 1.44
CA GLY A 397 -12.29 1.90 0.69
C GLY A 397 -13.68 2.05 0.06
N GLN A 398 -14.06 1.13 -0.83
CA GLN A 398 -15.33 1.21 -1.57
C GLN A 398 -16.56 1.00 -0.69
N LEU A 399 -16.47 0.16 0.32
CA LEU A 399 -17.56 -0.08 1.26
C LEU A 399 -17.67 1.09 2.23
N LYS A 400 -18.31 2.16 1.75
CA LYS A 400 -18.67 3.32 2.59
C LYS A 400 -19.92 3.00 3.37
N THR A 401 -19.80 2.33 4.49
CA THR A 401 -20.90 2.34 5.47
C THR A 401 -20.96 3.73 6.06
N LYS A 402 -21.93 4.53 5.63
CA LYS A 402 -22.16 5.87 6.21
C LYS A 402 -22.58 5.71 7.65
N ARG A 403 -21.77 6.24 8.55
CA ARG A 403 -22.06 6.30 9.99
C ARG A 403 -21.96 7.74 10.45
N THR A 404 -22.86 8.11 11.34
CA THR A 404 -22.69 9.34 12.13
C THR A 404 -21.81 9.00 13.30
N LEU A 405 -20.63 9.60 13.36
CA LEU A 405 -19.69 9.35 14.45
C LEU A 405 -20.04 10.20 15.67
N PRO A 406 -19.88 9.65 16.89
CA PRO A 406 -20.00 10.43 18.10
C PRO A 406 -18.96 11.56 18.10
N ALA A 407 -19.31 12.66 18.74
CA ALA A 407 -18.37 13.75 18.94
C ALA A 407 -17.23 13.32 19.86
N LEU A 408 -16.01 13.79 19.53
CA LEU A 408 -14.88 13.67 20.46
C LEU A 408 -15.14 14.52 21.69
N ARG A 409 -14.80 14.02 22.87
CA ARG A 409 -14.73 14.84 24.08
C ARG A 409 -13.29 15.29 24.29
N VAL A 410 -13.07 16.60 24.41
CA VAL A 410 -11.78 17.18 24.69
C VAL A 410 -11.60 17.25 26.20
N GLU A 411 -10.72 16.41 26.75
CA GLU A 411 -10.46 16.34 28.19
C GLU A 411 -9.47 17.43 28.64
N SER A 412 -8.42 17.65 27.86
CA SER A 412 -7.47 18.70 28.14
C SER A 412 -6.74 19.18 26.88
N VAL A 413 -6.35 20.46 26.88
CA VAL A 413 -5.51 21.09 25.85
C VAL A 413 -4.48 21.98 26.52
N GLN A 414 -3.23 21.80 26.16
CA GLN A 414 -2.13 22.64 26.60
C GLN A 414 -1.22 22.97 25.40
N ILE A 415 -0.78 24.21 25.31
CA ILE A 415 0.20 24.65 24.32
C ILE A 415 1.36 25.29 25.06
N ASN A 416 2.49 24.59 25.07
CA ASN A 416 3.73 25.04 25.68
C ASN A 416 4.82 25.09 24.61
N ASP A 417 5.45 26.22 24.40
CA ASP A 417 6.59 26.37 23.51
C ASP A 417 6.42 25.73 22.12
N ARG A 418 5.26 25.94 21.50
CA ARG A 418 4.80 25.37 20.22
C ARG A 418 4.45 23.87 20.24
N LYS A 419 4.47 23.23 21.37
CA LYS A 419 4.01 21.86 21.54
C LYS A 419 2.55 21.87 21.97
N LEU A 420 1.67 21.36 21.13
CA LEU A 420 0.28 21.10 21.47
C LEU A 420 0.21 19.73 22.12
N GLN A 421 -0.24 19.69 23.36
CA GLN A 421 -0.68 18.45 24.03
C GLN A 421 -2.19 18.45 24.08
N ILE A 422 -2.80 17.36 23.68
CA ILE A 422 -4.25 17.19 23.71
C ILE A 422 -4.60 15.79 24.18
N CYS A 423 -5.54 15.71 25.12
CA CYS A 423 -6.19 14.48 25.53
C CYS A 423 -7.65 14.51 25.08
N VAL A 424 -8.11 13.43 24.49
CA VAL A 424 -9.47 13.26 24.00
C VAL A 424 -10.03 11.92 24.45
N SER A 425 -11.36 11.83 24.58
CA SER A 425 -12.07 10.57 24.74
C SER A 425 -13.13 10.39 23.64
N HIS A 426 -13.51 9.16 23.38
CA HIS A 426 -14.50 8.80 22.36
C HIS A 426 -15.29 7.55 22.76
N ASP A 427 -16.50 7.42 22.23
CA ASP A 427 -17.38 6.26 22.43
C ASP A 427 -17.52 5.40 21.14
N ASP A 428 -16.74 5.68 20.10
CA ASP A 428 -16.77 4.89 18.88
C ASP A 428 -16.21 3.48 19.11
N ASN A 429 -16.84 2.46 18.50
CA ASN A 429 -16.45 1.06 18.63
C ASN A 429 -15.35 0.64 17.66
N ILE A 430 -15.14 1.43 16.60
CA ILE A 430 -14.15 1.18 15.56
C ILE A 430 -13.38 2.44 15.19
N PRO A 431 -12.82 3.18 16.18
CA PRO A 431 -12.02 4.37 15.91
C PRO A 431 -10.78 3.97 15.11
N ARG A 432 -10.25 4.89 14.32
CA ARG A 432 -9.02 4.65 13.58
C ARG A 432 -7.99 5.74 13.79
N PHE A 433 -8.36 7.00 13.53
CA PHE A 433 -7.44 8.10 13.66
C PHE A 433 -8.09 9.33 14.30
N LEU A 434 -7.34 9.96 15.21
CA LEU A 434 -7.51 11.36 15.54
C LEU A 434 -6.80 12.20 14.50
N GLN A 435 -7.51 13.17 13.92
CA GLN A 435 -6.95 14.13 12.96
C GLN A 435 -6.88 15.52 13.57
N LEU A 436 -5.77 16.21 13.31
CA LEU A 436 -5.53 17.57 13.78
C LEU A 436 -5.39 18.50 12.57
N TYR A 437 -6.11 19.60 12.60
CA TYR A 437 -6.14 20.58 11.52
C TYR A 437 -5.71 21.96 11.98
N SER A 438 -4.99 22.65 11.12
CA SER A 438 -4.81 24.11 11.18
C SER A 438 -5.88 24.75 10.31
N ILE A 439 -6.77 25.54 10.90
CA ILE A 439 -7.93 26.18 10.26
C ILE A 439 -7.69 27.65 10.15
N ASN A 440 -7.80 28.20 8.94
CA ASN A 440 -7.62 29.62 8.71
C ASN A 440 -8.71 30.44 9.45
N LYS A 441 -8.31 31.47 10.22
CA LYS A 441 -9.26 32.31 10.96
C LYS A 441 -10.22 33.09 10.07
N SER A 442 -9.75 33.51 8.89
CA SER A 442 -10.53 34.30 7.92
C SER A 442 -11.36 33.44 6.97
N ASP A 443 -11.06 32.14 6.83
CA ASP A 443 -11.80 31.20 6.00
C ASP A 443 -11.82 29.81 6.64
N PRO A 444 -12.85 29.46 7.42
CA PRO A 444 -12.97 28.18 8.09
C PRO A 444 -12.98 26.96 7.14
N ASN A 445 -13.30 27.14 5.86
CA ASN A 445 -13.25 26.08 4.86
C ASN A 445 -11.82 25.72 4.45
N GLN A 446 -10.85 26.59 4.72
CA GLN A 446 -9.43 26.30 4.51
C GLN A 446 -8.84 25.59 5.74
N LYS A 447 -9.09 24.28 5.83
CA LYS A 447 -8.46 23.42 6.81
C LYS A 447 -7.27 22.66 6.18
N GLN A 448 -6.15 22.63 6.88
CA GLN A 448 -4.94 21.89 6.51
C GLN A 448 -4.67 20.82 7.57
N LEU A 449 -4.62 19.55 7.15
CA LEU A 449 -4.20 18.47 8.04
C LEU A 449 -2.75 18.73 8.51
N ILE A 450 -2.51 18.68 9.81
CA ILE A 450 -1.19 18.92 10.41
C ILE A 450 -0.68 17.75 11.23
N GLY A 451 -1.56 16.80 11.58
CA GLY A 451 -1.22 15.58 12.29
C GLY A 451 -2.32 14.55 12.21
N LYS A 452 -1.92 13.30 12.30
CA LYS A 452 -2.78 12.12 12.37
C LYS A 452 -2.22 11.19 13.43
N ARG A 453 -3.07 10.67 14.33
CA ARG A 453 -2.67 9.75 15.39
C ARG A 453 -3.64 8.58 15.41
N TYR A 454 -3.11 7.37 15.48
CA TYR A 454 -3.91 6.17 15.60
C TYR A 454 -4.61 6.11 16.96
N LEU A 455 -5.84 5.62 16.95
CA LEU A 455 -6.65 5.39 18.15
C LEU A 455 -6.90 3.88 18.28
N SER A 456 -6.53 3.30 19.41
CA SER A 456 -6.86 1.91 19.72
C SER A 456 -8.32 1.77 20.11
N ILE A 457 -8.95 0.65 19.72
CA ILE A 457 -10.31 0.29 20.16
C ILE A 457 -10.37 0.11 21.68
N GLU A 458 -9.28 -0.35 22.27
CA GLU A 458 -9.17 -0.65 23.71
C GLU A 458 -9.01 0.61 24.55
N GLU A 459 -8.45 1.69 23.99
CA GLU A 459 -8.20 2.96 24.66
C GLU A 459 -9.35 3.94 24.43
N LYS A 460 -10.18 4.15 25.44
CA LYS A 460 -11.28 5.14 25.38
C LYS A 460 -10.80 6.58 25.59
N GLN A 461 -9.64 6.77 26.17
CA GLN A 461 -8.98 8.07 26.36
C GLN A 461 -7.59 8.03 25.71
N TYR A 462 -7.25 9.06 24.97
CA TYR A 462 -5.99 9.13 24.25
C TYR A 462 -5.36 10.53 24.35
N CYS A 463 -4.08 10.57 24.70
CA CYS A 463 -3.30 11.80 24.76
C CYS A 463 -2.23 11.81 23.68
N THR A 464 -2.07 12.92 22.98
CA THR A 464 -1.03 13.08 21.95
C THR A 464 -0.37 14.44 22.04
N GLN A 465 0.85 14.51 21.50
CA GLN A 465 1.63 15.74 21.37
C GLN A 465 2.03 15.95 19.92
N ILE A 466 1.98 17.21 19.47
CA ILE A 466 2.37 17.62 18.12
C ILE A 466 3.08 18.97 18.17
N ASP A 467 4.16 19.11 17.39
CA ASP A 467 4.86 20.37 17.21
C ASP A 467 4.15 21.27 16.21
N LEU A 468 3.85 22.49 16.59
CA LEU A 468 3.21 23.50 15.75
C LEU A 468 4.24 24.49 15.20
N THR A 469 4.12 24.81 13.94
CA THR A 469 4.89 25.92 13.33
C THR A 469 4.35 27.27 13.82
N LYS A 470 5.17 28.33 13.75
CA LYS A 470 4.74 29.73 14.07
C LYS A 470 3.48 30.13 13.29
N LYS A 471 3.30 29.65 12.06
CA LYS A 471 2.11 29.91 11.24
C LYS A 471 0.87 29.20 11.78
N GLN A 472 1.01 27.92 12.19
CA GLN A 472 -0.08 27.12 12.73
C GLN A 472 -0.59 27.66 14.08
N LEU A 473 0.29 28.20 14.92
CA LEU A 473 -0.09 28.86 16.17
C LEU A 473 -1.01 30.08 15.97
N LYS A 474 -0.93 30.75 14.82
CA LYS A 474 -1.80 31.89 14.49
C LYS A 474 -3.20 31.46 14.04
N ASN A 475 -3.37 30.23 13.65
CA ASN A 475 -4.62 29.63 13.17
C ASN A 475 -5.43 29.02 14.33
N LYS A 476 -6.70 28.70 14.09
CA LYS A 476 -7.50 27.83 14.98
C LYS A 476 -7.01 26.40 14.79
N ILE A 477 -7.02 25.61 15.84
CA ILE A 477 -6.78 24.17 15.77
C ILE A 477 -8.12 23.46 15.80
N GLY A 478 -8.32 22.54 14.87
CA GLY A 478 -9.49 21.67 14.82
C GLY A 478 -9.09 20.23 15.00
N ILE A 479 -10.00 19.42 15.53
CA ILE A 479 -9.85 17.97 15.66
C ILE A 479 -11.06 17.25 15.09
N SER A 480 -10.86 16.06 14.59
CA SER A 480 -11.92 15.13 14.19
C SER A 480 -11.50 13.68 14.43
N LEU A 481 -12.48 12.79 14.54
CA LEU A 481 -12.32 11.34 14.57
C LEU A 481 -12.52 10.77 13.16
N ILE A 482 -11.67 9.85 12.75
CA ILE A 482 -11.88 8.96 11.60
C ILE A 482 -12.11 7.56 12.12
N ASP A 483 -13.18 6.88 11.66
CA ASP A 483 -13.42 5.47 11.94
C ASP A 483 -12.69 4.54 10.96
N ALA A 484 -12.80 3.24 11.19
CA ALA A 484 -12.18 2.22 10.33
C ALA A 484 -12.76 2.18 8.91
N TYR A 485 -13.99 2.68 8.69
CA TYR A 485 -14.58 2.86 7.35
C TYR A 485 -14.17 4.18 6.69
N GLY A 486 -13.41 5.04 7.40
CA GLY A 486 -12.98 6.35 6.92
C GLY A 486 -14.05 7.44 6.99
N ASN A 487 -15.14 7.23 7.76
CA ASN A 487 -16.05 8.34 8.05
C ASN A 487 -15.37 9.32 9.00
N GLU A 488 -15.58 10.61 8.77
CA GLU A 488 -15.02 11.69 9.59
C GLU A 488 -16.13 12.32 10.45
N SER A 489 -15.88 12.49 11.75
CA SER A 489 -16.77 13.25 12.64
C SER A 489 -16.73 14.73 12.30
N GLN A 490 -17.71 15.49 12.81
CA GLN A 490 -17.66 16.95 12.70
C GLN A 490 -16.35 17.48 13.32
N THR A 491 -15.68 18.38 12.61
CA THR A 491 -14.45 19.01 13.11
C THR A 491 -14.78 19.95 14.27
N GLN A 492 -14.23 19.67 15.43
CA GLN A 492 -14.34 20.53 16.62
C GLN A 492 -13.17 21.49 16.68
N ILE A 493 -13.47 22.78 16.94
CA ILE A 493 -12.44 23.79 17.17
C ILE A 493 -12.06 23.75 18.66
N ILE A 494 -10.76 23.56 18.93
CA ILE A 494 -10.26 23.60 20.30
C ILE A 494 -10.00 25.05 20.71
N SER A 495 -10.60 25.44 21.85
CA SER A 495 -10.30 26.71 22.49
C SER A 495 -8.90 26.64 23.12
N GLN A 496 -8.03 27.55 22.69
CA GLN A 496 -6.68 27.65 23.27
C GLN A 496 -6.77 28.27 24.66
N SER A 497 -6.79 27.49 25.70
CA SER A 497 -6.39 28.00 27.03
C SER A 497 -4.86 28.06 27.06
N ILE A 498 -4.31 29.20 26.63
CA ILE A 498 -2.86 29.44 26.72
C ILE A 498 -2.53 29.66 28.20
N LYS A 499 -2.05 28.64 28.89
CA LYS A 499 -1.27 28.87 30.09
C LYS A 499 0.14 29.34 29.61
N GLN A 500 0.35 30.64 29.51
CA GLN A 500 1.71 31.18 29.48
C GLN A 500 2.33 30.89 30.86
N SER A 501 3.23 29.92 30.91
CA SER A 501 4.18 29.87 32.04
C SER A 501 5.07 31.12 31.96
N LYS A 502 4.96 31.94 32.99
CA LYS A 502 5.91 33.02 33.24
C LYS A 502 7.31 32.46 33.44
#